data_898fdbf49a9e9ee2d97f62c55d84bfef
#
_entry.id   898fdbf49a9e9ee2d97f62c55d84bfef
#
_cell.length_a   1.000
_cell.length_b   1.000
_cell.length_c   1.000
_cell.angle_alpha   90.00
_cell.angle_beta   90.00
_cell.angle_gamma   90.00
#
_symmetry.space_group_name_H-M   'P 1'
#
loop_
_entity.id
_entity.type
_entity.pdbx_description
1 polymer ?
#
loop_
_entity_poly.entity_id
_entity_poly.type
_entity_poly.pdbx_seq_one_letter_code
_entity_poly.pdbx_strand_id
1 'polypeptide(L)'
;MKFIHTSDLHIGKKIYNYSLMEEQEFILNQIIETALKEKVEGIFLAGDIYDKSIPSEESHAMFSKFIETCCEKNIKIFVIAGNHDSNYSDRKSVV
;
A
#
# COMPACT_ATOMS: atom_id res chain seq x y z
N MET A 1 -16.77 9.33 -10.63
CA MET A 1 -15.90 8.22 -10.21
C MET A 1 -14.57 8.76 -9.78
N LYS A 2 -14.13 8.44 -8.59
CA LYS A 2 -12.89 8.94 -8.05
C LYS A 2 -12.00 7.82 -7.61
N PHE A 3 -10.70 8.00 -7.76
CA PHE A 3 -9.72 7.04 -7.30
C PHE A 3 -8.56 7.78 -6.65
N ILE A 4 -7.88 7.14 -5.73
CA ILE A 4 -6.67 7.67 -5.15
C ILE A 4 -5.51 6.94 -5.80
N HIS A 5 -4.46 7.66 -6.16
CA HIS A 5 -3.26 7.04 -6.70
C HIS A 5 -2.11 7.35 -5.76
N THR A 6 -1.42 6.33 -5.32
CA THR A 6 -0.28 6.53 -4.47
C THR A 6 0.83 5.61 -4.94
N SER A 7 2.07 5.97 -4.70
CA SER A 7 3.17 5.18 -5.19
C SER A 7 4.29 5.10 -4.18
N ASP A 8 5.09 4.06 -4.34
CA ASP A 8 6.34 3.90 -3.59
C ASP A 8 6.14 3.98 -2.08
N LEU A 9 5.29 3.12 -1.55
CA LEU A 9 5.04 3.12 -0.12
C LEU A 9 6.24 2.71 0.68
N HIS A 10 7.06 1.81 0.17
CA HIS A 10 8.29 1.35 0.82
C HIS A 10 8.06 0.96 2.30
N ILE A 11 7.06 0.13 2.54
CA ILE A 11 6.75 -0.28 3.89
C ILE A 11 7.92 -1.03 4.49
N GLY A 12 8.29 -0.68 5.70
CA GLY A 12 9.43 -1.28 6.38
C GLY A 12 10.69 -0.46 6.30
N LYS A 13 10.63 0.71 5.67
CA LYS A 13 11.81 1.54 5.52
C LYS A 13 12.35 2.00 6.86
N LYS A 14 13.66 2.11 6.96
CA LYS A 14 14.31 2.59 8.15
C LYS A 14 15.25 3.73 7.78
N ILE A 15 15.45 4.65 8.74
CA ILE A 15 16.41 5.71 8.56
C ILE A 15 17.33 5.62 9.74
N TYR A 16 18.62 5.35 9.50
CA TYR A 16 19.62 5.21 10.55
C TYR A 16 19.15 4.23 11.61
N ASN A 17 18.62 3.11 11.21
CA ASN A 17 18.14 2.08 12.13
C ASN A 17 16.85 2.45 12.85
N TYR A 18 16.29 3.61 12.60
CA TYR A 18 15.00 3.93 13.17
C TYR A 18 13.92 3.42 12.23
N SER A 19 12.99 2.65 12.78
CA SER A 19 11.89 2.15 12.00
C SER A 19 10.88 3.26 11.80
N LEU A 20 10.33 3.36 10.61
CA LEU A 20 9.29 4.32 10.31
C LEU A 20 7.91 3.67 10.31
N MET A 21 7.78 2.52 10.97
CA MET A 21 6.53 1.76 10.91
C MET A 21 5.34 2.56 11.44
N GLU A 22 5.52 3.29 12.53
CA GLU A 22 4.41 4.06 13.07
C GLU A 22 3.98 5.15 12.13
N GLU A 23 4.94 5.82 11.53
CA GLU A 23 4.63 6.88 10.57
C GLU A 23 3.97 6.31 9.34
N GLN A 24 4.42 5.13 8.93
CA GLN A 24 3.83 4.51 7.75
C GLN A 24 2.42 4.03 8.03
N GLU A 25 2.17 3.53 9.23
CA GLU A 25 0.83 3.14 9.59
C GLU A 25 -0.09 4.36 9.61
N PHE A 26 0.41 5.47 10.13
CA PHE A 26 -0.35 6.70 10.14
C PHE A 26 -0.72 7.13 8.72
N ILE A 27 0.22 7.04 7.79
CA ILE A 27 -0.03 7.42 6.40
C ILE A 27 -1.06 6.50 5.76
N LEU A 28 -0.98 5.19 6.01
CA LEU A 28 -1.95 4.26 5.46
C LEU A 28 -3.35 4.55 5.99
N ASN A 29 -3.45 4.88 7.28
CA ASN A 29 -4.73 5.24 7.85
C ASN A 29 -5.26 6.54 7.26
N GLN A 30 -4.36 7.49 6.97
CA GLN A 30 -4.76 8.73 6.33
C GLN A 30 -5.31 8.47 4.93
N ILE A 31 -4.72 7.54 4.21
CA ILE A 31 -5.20 7.19 2.88
C ILE A 31 -6.62 6.64 2.99
N ILE A 32 -6.86 5.77 3.97
CA ILE A 32 -8.19 5.21 4.16
C ILE A 32 -9.21 6.30 4.52
N GLU A 33 -8.83 7.19 5.41
CA GLU A 33 -9.74 8.25 5.81
C GLU A 33 -10.07 9.16 4.65
N THR A 34 -9.07 9.48 3.84
CA THR A 34 -9.28 10.31 2.66
C THR A 34 -10.20 9.59 1.67
N ALA A 35 -9.97 8.29 1.50
CA ALA A 35 -10.78 7.51 0.59
C ALA A 35 -12.26 7.53 1.01
N LEU A 36 -12.49 7.42 2.31
CA LEU A 36 -13.87 7.44 2.82
C LEU A 36 -14.48 8.83 2.69
N LYS A 37 -13.70 9.85 3.01
CA LYS A 37 -14.19 11.20 2.96
C LYS A 37 -14.54 11.60 1.54
N GLU A 38 -13.69 11.22 0.59
CA GLU A 38 -13.92 11.59 -0.80
C GLU A 38 -14.78 10.59 -1.54
N LYS A 39 -15.16 9.52 -0.87
CA LYS A 39 -15.99 8.47 -1.47
C LYS A 39 -15.41 7.91 -2.74
N VAL A 40 -14.10 7.57 -2.69
CA VAL A 40 -13.45 7.03 -3.85
C VAL A 40 -13.85 5.59 -4.05
N GLU A 41 -13.80 5.10 -5.26
CA GLU A 41 -14.14 3.72 -5.56
C GLU A 41 -12.95 2.82 -5.36
N GLY A 42 -11.76 3.30 -5.49
CA GLY A 42 -10.59 2.46 -5.33
C GLY A 42 -9.32 3.24 -5.15
N ILE A 43 -8.26 2.52 -4.86
CA ILE A 43 -6.94 3.08 -4.64
C ILE A 43 -5.98 2.33 -5.54
N PHE A 44 -5.17 3.06 -6.30
CA PHE A 44 -4.13 2.46 -7.13
C PHE A 44 -2.81 2.59 -6.39
N LEU A 45 -2.16 1.47 -6.15
CA LEU A 45 -0.85 1.45 -5.51
C LEU A 45 0.17 1.07 -6.57
N ALA A 46 1.08 1.96 -6.86
CA ALA A 46 2.08 1.72 -7.89
C ALA A 46 3.46 1.71 -7.29
N GLY A 47 4.39 1.04 -7.93
CA GLY A 47 5.78 1.04 -7.50
C GLY A 47 6.04 0.07 -6.38
N ASP A 48 7.04 0.36 -5.57
CA ASP A 48 7.46 -0.55 -4.54
C ASP A 48 6.56 -0.44 -3.32
N ILE A 49 5.89 -1.53 -2.97
CA ILE A 49 5.05 -1.57 -1.78
C ILE A 49 5.92 -1.77 -0.56
N TYR A 50 6.89 -2.66 -0.62
CA TYR A 50 7.75 -2.93 0.50
C TYR A 50 9.15 -2.41 0.22
N ASP A 51 9.83 -1.99 1.26
CA ASP A 51 11.18 -1.46 1.10
C ASP A 51 12.18 -2.55 0.77
N LYS A 52 11.92 -3.76 1.20
CA LYS A 52 12.81 -4.88 0.95
C LYS A 52 12.13 -5.91 0.11
N SER A 53 12.94 -6.68 -0.63
CA SER A 53 12.37 -7.72 -1.46
C SER A 53 11.78 -8.83 -0.60
N ILE A 54 12.31 -9.04 0.59
CA ILE A 54 11.73 -9.98 1.53
C ILE A 54 11.28 -9.17 2.73
N PRO A 55 10.01 -8.81 2.80
CA PRO A 55 9.56 -7.93 3.87
C PRO A 55 9.46 -8.66 5.20
N SER A 56 9.54 -7.91 6.28
CA SER A 56 9.39 -8.48 7.61
C SER A 56 7.95 -8.87 7.86
N GLU A 57 7.73 -9.66 8.90
CA GLU A 57 6.38 -10.03 9.26
C GLU A 57 5.56 -8.81 9.64
N GLU A 58 6.20 -7.84 10.29
CA GLU A 58 5.50 -6.62 10.67
C GLU A 58 5.04 -5.84 9.45
N SER A 59 5.90 -5.77 8.43
CA SER A 59 5.53 -5.07 7.19
C SER A 59 4.38 -5.78 6.50
N HIS A 60 4.43 -7.09 6.45
CA HIS A 60 3.37 -7.86 5.87
C HIS A 60 2.07 -7.65 6.62
N ALA A 61 2.12 -7.70 7.94
CA ALA A 61 0.92 -7.54 8.77
C ALA A 61 0.30 -6.16 8.58
N MET A 62 1.14 -5.15 8.48
CA MET A 62 0.66 -3.79 8.30
C MET A 62 -0.07 -3.64 6.97
N PHE A 63 0.51 -4.16 5.91
CA PHE A 63 -0.09 -4.03 4.59
C PHE A 63 -1.36 -4.89 4.50
N SER A 64 -1.34 -6.08 5.09
CA SER A 64 -2.52 -6.95 5.09
C SER A 64 -3.68 -6.28 5.83
N LYS A 65 -3.39 -5.63 6.95
CA LYS A 65 -4.42 -4.95 7.69
C LYS A 65 -5.01 -3.79 6.87
N PHE A 66 -4.15 -3.08 6.15
CA PHE A 66 -4.58 -1.99 5.29
C PHE A 66 -5.54 -2.53 4.22
N ILE A 67 -5.17 -3.63 3.57
CA ILE A 67 -6.01 -4.22 2.54
C ILE A 67 -7.34 -4.70 3.13
N GLU A 68 -7.29 -5.36 4.28
CA GLU A 68 -8.50 -5.85 4.91
C GLU A 68 -9.45 -4.71 5.26
N THR A 69 -8.91 -3.63 5.79
CA THR A 69 -9.73 -2.47 6.15
C THR A 69 -10.38 -1.88 4.91
N CYS A 70 -9.63 -1.78 3.83
CA CYS A 70 -10.20 -1.26 2.59
C CYS A 70 -11.31 -2.16 2.07
N CYS A 71 -11.11 -3.47 2.14
CA CYS A 71 -12.13 -4.40 1.71
C CYS A 71 -13.41 -4.26 2.54
N GLU A 72 -13.25 -4.11 3.83
CA GLU A 72 -14.40 -3.96 4.70
C GLU A 72 -15.22 -2.71 4.36
N LYS A 73 -14.55 -1.70 3.86
CA LYS A 73 -15.20 -0.45 3.54
C LYS A 73 -15.54 -0.32 2.06
N ASN A 74 -15.45 -1.44 1.35
CA ASN A 74 -15.78 -1.49 -0.07
C ASN A 74 -14.91 -0.59 -0.94
N ILE A 75 -13.66 -0.43 -0.57
CA ILE A 75 -12.70 0.31 -1.36
C ILE A 75 -11.85 -0.71 -2.08
N LYS A 76 -11.80 -0.63 -3.40
CA LYS A 76 -11.03 -1.59 -4.18
C LYS A 76 -9.57 -1.19 -4.23
N ILE A 77 -8.69 -2.17 -4.23
CA ILE A 77 -7.25 -1.91 -4.27
C ILE A 77 -6.69 -2.51 -5.55
N PHE A 78 -5.96 -1.71 -6.29
CA PHE A 78 -5.30 -2.17 -7.52
C PHE A 78 -3.81 -1.97 -7.32
N VAL A 79 -3.04 -3.03 -7.44
CA VAL A 79 -1.60 -2.98 -7.22
C VAL A 79 -0.89 -3.16 -8.55
N ILE A 80 0.01 -2.25 -8.86
CA ILE A 80 0.79 -2.30 -10.08
C ILE A 80 2.24 -2.43 -9.67
N ALA A 81 2.87 -3.50 -10.06
CA ALA A 81 4.23 -3.80 -9.63
C ALA A 81 5.22 -2.79 -10.15
N GLY A 82 6.26 -2.63 -9.42
CA GLY A 82 7.32 -1.75 -9.81
C GLY A 82 8.12 -2.32 -10.92
N ASN A 83 8.99 -1.48 -11.46
CA ASN A 83 9.64 -1.84 -12.57
C ASN A 83 10.65 -2.84 -12.45
N HIS A 84 11.35 -2.92 -11.40
CA HIS A 84 12.42 -3.85 -11.39
C HIS A 84 11.96 -5.22 -11.19
N ASP A 85 10.76 -5.46 -11.10
CA ASP A 85 10.32 -6.71 -11.04
C ASP A 85 10.16 -7.27 -12.23
N SER A 86 10.36 -6.84 -12.96
CA SER A 86 10.35 -7.26 -14.17
C SER A 86 9.68 -8.34 -14.52
N ASN A 87 9.88 -9.09 -14.78
CA ASN A 87 9.41 -10.11 -15.22
C ASN A 87 8.09 -10.27 -15.13
N TYR A 88 7.52 -10.76 -14.77
CA TYR A 88 6.34 -11.16 -14.89
C TYR A 88 5.45 -10.54 -14.31
N SER A 89 5.69 -10.10 -13.90
CA SER A 89 4.83 -9.69 -13.27
C SER A 89 4.11 -8.72 -13.66
N ASP A 90 4.24 -8.22 -14.33
CA ASP A 90 3.53 -7.28 -14.85
C ASP A 90 2.29 -7.35 -14.46
N ARG A 91 1.92 -7.80 -13.62
CA ARG A 91 0.79 -7.89 -13.35
C ARG A 91 0.18 -6.97 -12.56
N LYS A 92 -0.98 -6.72 -12.61
CA LYS A 92 -1.79 -6.02 -11.82
C LYS A 92 -2.51 -6.93 -11.01
N SER A 93 -2.65 -6.74 -9.74
CA SER A 93 -3.45 -7.52 -8.88
C SER A 93 -4.61 -6.72 -8.44
N VAL A 94 -5.77 -7.32 -8.33
CA VAL A 94 -6.96 -6.67 -7.84
C VAL A 94 -7.35 -7.36 -6.57
N VAL A 95 -7.46 -6.61 -5.51
CA VAL A 95 -7.76 -7.20 -4.22
C VAL A 95 -9.05 -6.67 -3.67
#